data_a04fea18c68fdaa75b277e4a8d22e381
#
_entry.id   a04fea18c68fdaa75b277e4a8d22e381
#
_cell.length_a   1.000
_cell.length_b   1.000
_cell.length_c   1.000
_cell.angle_alpha   90.00
_cell.angle_beta   90.00
_cell.angle_gamma   90.00
#
_symmetry.space_group_name_H-M   'P 1'
#
loop_
_entity.id
_entity.type
_entity.pdbx_description
1 polymer ?
#
loop_
_entity_poly.entity_id
_entity_poly.type
_entity_poly.pdbx_seq_one_letter_code
_entity_poly.pdbx_strand_id
1 'polypeptide(L)'
;NINLPGIHEAPLSLSYNNQMLFVYVSGAKANEDIYVSYNQNDTGWTVPIIVKGINTPHWEGHAMLGPDNKTLFFSSDRPGGYGKRDLYMSTMKPDSTYERAVNLGPKINTPFNEDAPFIYTDGKSLYFASEAHGSMGGYDIFYTTYDSASQTWDDQQNLGYPINTTDDDRFYYISVDGEWGYFSSARGSGENLHDIYRIKPGTFERLNSLVLLIGTIYIDDVPSSAIAKIMAEPTGDVLATLVSDSITGEFIYSLLPGREYKISLLADGFPPKIEYVEVPPINQGVMRIEHRFDFYTKGYLAANDTNGNLQDELNKLEVDSSDQMGVCPVEPEREELTPEEIASGCAFRVQVGAYRNPGKFRYEFLRELGEVEIKGYPDGITRYLMGQKFTKRSEAEVLRQKCVLAGQWDAWITVRRE
;
A
#
# COMPACT_ATOMS: atom_id res chain seq x y z
N ASN A 1 8.58 -15.67 9.28
CA ASN A 1 8.16 -16.43 10.43
C ASN A 1 7.88 -15.46 11.59
N ILE A 2 6.61 -15.24 11.91
CA ILE A 2 6.17 -14.21 12.86
C ILE A 2 6.41 -14.67 14.31
N ASN A 3 6.29 -15.97 14.56
CA ASN A 3 6.34 -16.53 15.90
C ASN A 3 7.78 -16.63 16.42
N LEU A 4 8.02 -16.09 17.60
CA LEU A 4 9.30 -16.11 18.30
C LEU A 4 9.25 -17.08 19.48
N PRO A 5 10.23 -17.97 19.70
CA PRO A 5 10.21 -18.93 20.80
C PRO A 5 10.21 -18.26 22.18
N GLY A 6 9.25 -18.65 23.03
CA GLY A 6 9.20 -18.19 24.44
C GLY A 6 8.68 -16.77 24.64
N ILE A 7 7.99 -16.23 23.64
CA ILE A 7 7.36 -14.92 23.65
C ILE A 7 5.87 -15.09 23.32
N HIS A 8 5.03 -14.19 23.79
CA HIS A 8 3.62 -14.13 23.44
C HIS A 8 3.43 -13.06 22.37
N GLU A 9 2.91 -13.43 21.21
CA GLU A 9 2.58 -12.53 20.12
C GLU A 9 1.09 -12.57 19.83
N ALA A 10 0.55 -11.42 19.48
CA ALA A 10 -0.79 -11.29 18.95
C ALA A 10 -0.79 -10.35 17.73
N PRO A 11 -1.40 -10.73 16.61
CA PRO A 11 -1.58 -9.81 15.49
C PRO A 11 -2.51 -8.66 15.92
N LEU A 12 -2.11 -7.43 15.61
CA LEU A 12 -2.89 -6.23 15.91
C LEU A 12 -3.67 -5.76 14.68
N SER A 13 -2.94 -5.43 13.62
CA SER A 13 -3.57 -4.95 12.39
C SER A 13 -2.67 -5.15 11.18
N LEU A 14 -3.31 -5.25 10.02
CA LEU A 14 -2.65 -5.24 8.72
C LEU A 14 -2.78 -3.84 8.11
N SER A 15 -1.70 -3.31 7.53
CA SER A 15 -1.76 -2.04 6.79
C SER A 15 -2.68 -2.15 5.57
N TYR A 16 -3.29 -1.04 5.16
CA TYR A 16 -4.21 -1.01 4.02
C TYR A 16 -3.59 -1.45 2.70
N ASN A 17 -2.27 -1.31 2.56
CA ASN A 17 -1.51 -1.76 1.40
C ASN A 17 -0.97 -3.18 1.52
N ASN A 18 -1.33 -3.93 2.57
CA ASN A 18 -0.88 -5.29 2.89
C ASN A 18 0.64 -5.46 3.01
N GLN A 19 1.40 -4.38 3.25
CA GLN A 19 2.85 -4.42 3.34
C GLN A 19 3.38 -4.55 4.78
N MET A 20 2.58 -4.18 5.78
CA MET A 20 2.98 -4.17 7.18
C MET A 20 1.94 -4.89 8.04
N LEU A 21 2.39 -5.81 8.87
CA LEU A 21 1.60 -6.44 9.92
C LEU A 21 2.12 -5.96 11.27
N PHE A 22 1.28 -5.25 12.02
CA PHE A 22 1.58 -4.86 13.38
C PHE A 22 1.29 -6.02 14.33
N VAL A 23 2.19 -6.24 15.27
CA VAL A 23 2.17 -7.37 16.20
C VAL A 23 2.43 -6.85 17.61
N TYR A 24 1.58 -7.24 18.54
CA TYR A 24 1.86 -7.08 19.97
C TYR A 24 2.80 -8.18 20.43
N VAL A 25 3.83 -7.81 21.14
CA VAL A 25 4.83 -8.75 21.67
C VAL A 25 5.01 -8.55 23.16
N SER A 26 4.85 -9.62 23.94
CA SER A 26 5.11 -9.59 25.39
C SER A 26 5.88 -10.83 25.84
N GLY A 27 6.68 -10.70 26.91
CA GLY A 27 7.43 -11.82 27.48
C GLY A 27 8.58 -11.38 28.39
N ALA A 28 9.29 -12.35 28.97
CA ALA A 28 10.31 -12.10 30.00
C ALA A 28 11.48 -11.20 29.55
N LYS A 29 11.64 -10.94 28.27
CA LYS A 29 12.69 -10.09 27.68
C LYS A 29 12.15 -8.98 26.78
N ALA A 30 10.85 -8.91 26.57
CA ALA A 30 10.18 -7.88 25.81
C ALA A 30 9.20 -7.17 26.74
N ASN A 31 9.23 -5.84 26.73
CA ASN A 31 8.12 -5.08 27.27
C ASN A 31 6.87 -5.40 26.44
N GLU A 32 5.74 -5.03 26.93
CA GLU A 32 4.47 -5.14 26.21
C GLU A 32 4.39 -4.05 25.14
N ASP A 33 4.99 -4.32 23.98
CA ASP A 33 5.34 -3.36 22.95
C ASP A 33 4.71 -3.70 21.59
N ILE A 34 4.64 -2.68 20.71
CA ILE A 34 4.21 -2.81 19.33
C ILE A 34 5.43 -3.10 18.44
N TYR A 35 5.33 -4.17 17.67
CA TYR A 35 6.29 -4.59 16.64
C TYR A 35 5.66 -4.52 15.25
N VAL A 36 6.48 -4.55 14.22
CA VAL A 36 6.05 -4.60 12.83
C VAL A 36 6.81 -5.68 12.07
N SER A 37 6.08 -6.43 11.26
CA SER A 37 6.59 -7.39 10.28
C SER A 37 6.24 -6.89 8.89
N TYR A 38 7.17 -7.05 7.95
CA TYR A 38 6.99 -6.61 6.58
C TYR A 38 6.69 -7.78 5.66
N ASN A 39 5.78 -7.58 4.73
CA ASN A 39 5.46 -8.55 3.71
C ASN A 39 6.64 -8.72 2.74
N GLN A 40 7.06 -9.97 2.53
CA GLN A 40 8.12 -10.35 1.59
C GLN A 40 7.55 -11.04 0.34
N ASN A 41 6.30 -10.74 0.00
CA ASN A 41 5.56 -11.38 -1.09
C ASN A 41 5.54 -12.91 -0.95
N ASP A 42 6.11 -13.65 -1.90
CA ASP A 42 6.05 -15.11 -1.95
C ASP A 42 6.78 -15.83 -0.80
N THR A 43 7.63 -15.13 -0.05
CA THR A 43 8.40 -15.70 1.07
C THR A 43 7.74 -15.51 2.42
N GLY A 44 6.60 -14.80 2.47
CA GLY A 44 5.83 -14.54 3.70
C GLY A 44 6.26 -13.27 4.43
N TRP A 45 6.29 -13.30 5.75
CA TRP A 45 6.53 -12.14 6.61
C TRP A 45 7.96 -12.14 7.20
N THR A 46 8.55 -10.96 7.37
CA THR A 46 9.82 -10.82 8.12
C THR A 46 9.63 -11.19 9.58
N VAL A 47 10.73 -11.43 10.29
CA VAL A 47 10.70 -11.47 11.75
C VAL A 47 10.27 -10.10 12.28
N PRO A 48 9.33 -10.02 13.24
CA PRO A 48 8.87 -8.75 13.78
C PRO A 48 10.02 -7.94 14.40
N ILE A 49 10.06 -6.65 14.12
CA ILE A 49 11.00 -5.69 14.70
C ILE A 49 10.25 -4.62 15.47
N ILE A 50 10.86 -4.10 16.54
CA ILE A 50 10.26 -3.09 17.39
C ILE A 50 9.95 -1.80 16.60
N VAL A 51 8.76 -1.24 16.78
CA VAL A 51 8.37 0.04 16.17
C VAL A 51 9.06 1.18 16.91
N LYS A 52 9.97 1.88 16.24
CA LYS A 52 10.75 2.97 16.84
C LYS A 52 9.94 4.28 16.89
N GLY A 53 10.00 4.95 18.05
CA GLY A 53 9.34 6.24 18.29
C GLY A 53 7.94 6.10 18.90
N ILE A 54 7.37 4.90 18.92
CA ILE A 54 6.07 4.61 19.52
C ILE A 54 6.24 4.05 20.93
N ASN A 55 7.02 2.98 21.09
CA ASN A 55 7.16 2.24 22.32
C ASN A 55 7.92 3.06 23.38
N THR A 56 7.49 2.92 24.64
CA THR A 56 8.02 3.58 25.84
C THR A 56 8.30 2.52 26.90
N PRO A 57 8.79 2.87 28.12
CA PRO A 57 8.83 1.93 29.25
C PRO A 57 7.45 1.53 29.80
N HIS A 58 6.36 2.02 29.20
CA HIS A 58 4.98 1.75 29.56
C HIS A 58 4.36 0.77 28.58
N TRP A 59 3.12 0.38 28.82
CA TRP A 59 2.37 -0.51 27.92
C TRP A 59 1.94 0.23 26.65
N GLU A 60 2.21 -0.36 25.51
CA GLU A 60 1.68 0.05 24.20
C GLU A 60 1.05 -1.16 23.50
N GLY A 61 -0.17 -0.98 23.00
CA GLY A 61 -0.87 -2.06 22.30
C GLY A 61 -1.98 -1.59 21.38
N HIS A 62 -2.70 -2.55 20.80
CA HIS A 62 -3.86 -2.34 19.95
C HIS A 62 -3.65 -1.25 18.89
N ALA A 63 -2.62 -1.42 18.06
CA ALA A 63 -2.22 -0.46 17.05
C ALA A 63 -2.91 -0.73 15.70
N MET A 64 -3.31 0.34 15.00
CA MET A 64 -3.81 0.29 13.64
C MET A 64 -3.25 1.44 12.80
N LEU A 65 -2.73 1.09 11.62
CA LEU A 65 -2.27 2.08 10.65
C LEU A 65 -3.47 2.64 9.87
N GLY A 66 -3.49 3.96 9.70
CA GLY A 66 -4.52 4.63 8.92
C GLY A 66 -4.43 4.34 7.41
N PRO A 67 -5.48 4.68 6.64
CA PRO A 67 -5.53 4.44 5.19
C PRO A 67 -4.50 5.25 4.40
N ASP A 68 -3.87 6.25 5.01
CA ASP A 68 -2.72 6.97 4.48
C ASP A 68 -1.41 6.16 4.52
N ASN A 69 -1.43 4.98 5.14
CA ASN A 69 -0.26 4.13 5.42
C ASN A 69 0.89 4.84 6.17
N LYS A 70 0.59 5.89 6.91
CA LYS A 70 1.56 6.70 7.66
C LYS A 70 1.15 6.96 9.10
N THR A 71 -0.12 7.25 9.34
CA THR A 71 -0.62 7.60 10.67
C THR A 71 -0.99 6.34 11.44
N LEU A 72 -0.28 6.05 12.53
CA LEU A 72 -0.54 4.93 13.42
C LEU A 72 -1.38 5.41 14.60
N PHE A 73 -2.52 4.77 14.83
CA PHE A 73 -3.36 4.92 16.01
C PHE A 73 -3.06 3.77 16.96
N PHE A 74 -2.96 4.02 18.25
CA PHE A 74 -2.63 2.99 19.23
C PHE A 74 -3.05 3.40 20.64
N SER A 75 -3.14 2.40 21.54
CA SER A 75 -3.42 2.59 22.96
C SER A 75 -2.13 2.58 23.76
N SER A 76 -2.05 3.43 24.82
CA SER A 76 -0.91 3.47 25.73
C SER A 76 -1.30 3.97 27.11
N ASP A 77 -0.64 3.44 28.17
CA ASP A 77 -0.75 3.92 29.54
C ASP A 77 0.39 4.87 29.95
N ARG A 78 1.05 5.47 28.95
CA ARG A 78 2.14 6.45 29.17
C ARG A 78 1.68 7.66 29.98
N PRO A 79 2.55 8.24 30.82
CA PRO A 79 2.21 9.41 31.63
C PRO A 79 1.81 10.62 30.78
N GLY A 80 0.90 11.43 31.33
CA GLY A 80 0.45 12.68 30.72
C GLY A 80 -0.80 12.53 29.85
N GLY A 81 -1.48 11.38 29.92
CA GLY A 81 -2.80 11.15 29.36
C GLY A 81 -3.93 11.69 30.24
N TYR A 82 -5.17 11.39 29.87
CA TYR A 82 -6.40 11.77 30.60
C TYR A 82 -6.84 10.68 31.56
N GLY A 83 -6.50 9.42 31.28
CA GLY A 83 -6.96 8.28 32.03
C GLY A 83 -5.87 7.23 32.32
N LYS A 84 -6.31 6.00 32.37
CA LYS A 84 -5.44 4.84 32.61
C LYS A 84 -4.72 4.44 31.31
N ARG A 85 -5.51 4.15 30.26
CA ARG A 85 -5.05 3.95 28.89
C ARG A 85 -5.75 4.96 28.01
N ASP A 86 -4.98 5.65 27.20
CA ASP A 86 -5.49 6.64 26.27
C ASP A 86 -5.16 6.23 24.83
N LEU A 87 -5.94 6.73 23.89
CA LEU A 87 -5.64 6.64 22.47
C LEU A 87 -4.69 7.76 22.04
N TYR A 88 -3.70 7.37 21.28
CA TYR A 88 -2.69 8.24 20.68
C TYR A 88 -2.62 8.03 19.18
N MET A 89 -2.08 9.01 18.47
CA MET A 89 -1.67 8.88 17.09
C MET A 89 -0.23 9.35 16.89
N SER A 90 0.44 8.81 15.86
CA SER A 90 1.75 9.27 15.44
C SER A 90 1.95 9.04 13.95
N THR A 91 2.69 9.93 13.29
CA THR A 91 2.94 9.86 11.84
C THR A 91 4.31 9.28 11.56
N MET A 92 4.40 8.37 10.61
CA MET A 92 5.64 7.76 10.15
C MET A 92 6.49 8.77 9.39
N LYS A 93 7.76 8.84 9.72
CA LYS A 93 8.79 9.63 9.04
C LYS A 93 9.37 8.86 7.84
N PRO A 94 10.07 9.55 6.92
CA PRO A 94 10.70 8.90 5.76
C PRO A 94 11.70 7.80 6.12
N ASP A 95 12.29 7.83 7.33
CA ASP A 95 13.21 6.80 7.84
C ASP A 95 12.50 5.60 8.50
N SER A 96 11.18 5.50 8.35
CA SER A 96 10.32 4.48 8.97
C SER A 96 10.29 4.50 10.50
N THR A 97 10.77 5.56 11.14
CA THR A 97 10.50 5.84 12.56
C THR A 97 9.25 6.70 12.67
N TYR A 98 8.70 6.81 13.87
CA TYR A 98 7.50 7.60 14.10
C TYR A 98 7.83 8.92 14.80
N GLU A 99 7.02 9.94 14.53
CA GLU A 99 7.04 11.21 15.26
C GLU A 99 6.65 11.02 16.74
N ARG A 100 6.79 12.09 17.53
CA ARG A 100 6.27 12.05 18.90
C ARG A 100 4.78 11.81 18.89
N ALA A 101 4.32 10.81 19.65
CA ALA A 101 2.91 10.50 19.78
C ALA A 101 2.10 11.69 20.33
N VAL A 102 0.93 11.90 19.73
CA VAL A 102 -0.04 12.94 20.11
C VAL A 102 -1.26 12.25 20.71
N ASN A 103 -1.65 12.65 21.92
CA ASN A 103 -2.88 12.20 22.56
C ASN A 103 -4.09 12.71 21.78
N LEU A 104 -5.11 11.88 21.54
CA LEU A 104 -6.30 12.26 20.77
C LEU A 104 -7.22 13.26 21.47
N GLY A 105 -6.94 13.58 22.73
CA GLY A 105 -7.61 14.63 23.48
C GLY A 105 -8.86 14.19 24.23
N PRO A 106 -9.46 15.13 25.01
CA PRO A 106 -10.50 14.80 26.00
C PRO A 106 -11.88 14.52 25.40
N LYS A 107 -12.08 14.69 24.10
CA LYS A 107 -13.29 14.26 23.42
C LYS A 107 -13.33 12.75 23.16
N ILE A 108 -12.16 12.10 23.18
CA ILE A 108 -12.00 10.67 22.98
C ILE A 108 -11.54 10.01 24.29
N ASN A 109 -10.45 10.53 24.87
CA ASN A 109 -9.85 9.98 26.07
C ASN A 109 -10.54 10.47 27.32
N THR A 110 -10.82 9.55 28.24
CA THR A 110 -11.54 9.77 29.49
C THR A 110 -10.67 9.40 30.69
N PRO A 111 -11.09 9.56 31.94
CA PRO A 111 -10.36 9.06 33.11
C PRO A 111 -10.26 7.53 33.21
N PHE A 112 -10.88 6.80 32.30
CA PHE A 112 -10.91 5.33 32.27
C PHE A 112 -9.92 4.75 31.26
N ASN A 113 -10.23 3.60 30.66
CA ASN A 113 -9.45 2.98 29.62
C ASN A 113 -10.10 3.20 28.25
N GLU A 114 -9.33 3.66 27.29
CA GLU A 114 -9.66 3.67 25.87
C GLU A 114 -8.72 2.72 25.13
N ASP A 115 -9.27 1.87 24.27
CA ASP A 115 -8.53 0.75 23.68
C ASP A 115 -9.03 0.37 22.28
N ALA A 116 -8.30 -0.51 21.59
CA ALA A 116 -8.69 -1.13 20.31
C ALA A 116 -9.16 -0.12 19.24
N PRO A 117 -8.35 0.88 18.87
CA PRO A 117 -8.73 1.86 17.85
C PRO A 117 -8.86 1.21 16.47
N PHE A 118 -9.93 1.53 15.75
CA PHE A 118 -10.15 1.19 14.36
C PHE A 118 -10.50 2.45 13.56
N ILE A 119 -9.57 2.95 12.75
CA ILE A 119 -9.83 4.04 11.81
C ILE A 119 -10.35 3.46 10.50
N TYR A 120 -11.51 3.93 10.05
CA TYR A 120 -12.12 3.45 8.82
C TYR A 120 -11.37 3.95 7.57
N THR A 121 -11.66 3.36 6.43
CA THR A 121 -11.00 3.66 5.14
C THR A 121 -11.17 5.10 4.66
N ASP A 122 -12.12 5.85 5.21
CA ASP A 122 -12.31 7.28 4.97
C ASP A 122 -11.26 8.17 5.65
N GLY A 123 -10.45 7.61 6.56
CA GLY A 123 -9.45 8.33 7.35
C GLY A 123 -10.02 9.31 8.36
N LYS A 124 -11.32 9.27 8.65
CA LYS A 124 -12.03 10.21 9.53
C LYS A 124 -12.88 9.54 10.60
N SER A 125 -13.47 8.40 10.29
CA SER A 125 -14.33 7.63 11.19
C SER A 125 -13.49 6.73 12.08
N LEU A 126 -13.48 7.02 13.40
CA LEU A 126 -12.74 6.25 14.39
C LEU A 126 -13.71 5.50 15.29
N TYR A 127 -13.51 4.20 15.39
CA TYR A 127 -14.17 3.31 16.34
C TYR A 127 -13.16 2.88 17.39
N PHE A 128 -13.58 2.72 18.62
CA PHE A 128 -12.71 2.30 19.72
C PHE A 128 -13.53 1.73 20.87
N ALA A 129 -12.87 0.99 21.74
CA ALA A 129 -13.50 0.50 22.98
C ALA A 129 -13.17 1.44 24.13
N SER A 130 -14.13 1.72 25.02
CA SER A 130 -13.94 2.54 26.22
C SER A 130 -14.78 2.05 27.39
N GLU A 131 -14.23 2.19 28.60
CA GLU A 131 -14.92 2.04 29.89
C GLU A 131 -15.57 3.36 30.36
N ALA A 132 -15.79 4.32 29.46
CA ALA A 132 -16.25 5.67 29.77
C ALA A 132 -17.61 5.71 30.45
N HIS A 133 -17.93 6.85 31.07
CA HIS A 133 -19.29 7.13 31.54
C HIS A 133 -20.27 7.09 30.37
N GLY A 134 -21.27 6.23 30.46
CA GLY A 134 -22.20 5.96 29.37
C GLY A 134 -21.98 4.61 28.71
N SER A 135 -20.98 3.84 29.16
CA SER A 135 -20.89 2.42 28.84
C SER A 135 -22.08 1.68 29.46
N MET A 136 -22.56 0.66 28.75
CA MET A 136 -23.63 -0.23 29.20
C MET A 136 -23.09 -1.33 30.09
N GLY A 137 -21.80 -1.69 29.90
CA GLY A 137 -21.10 -2.76 30.58
C GLY A 137 -19.69 -2.37 31.01
N GLY A 138 -18.73 -3.25 30.76
CA GLY A 138 -17.31 -2.97 30.91
C GLY A 138 -16.79 -2.09 29.78
N TYR A 139 -16.08 -2.67 28.81
CA TYR A 139 -15.78 -1.98 27.57
C TYR A 139 -16.96 -1.98 26.61
N ASP A 140 -17.31 -0.82 26.13
CA ASP A 140 -18.26 -0.62 25.06
C ASP A 140 -17.58 -0.02 23.84
N ILE A 141 -18.14 -0.25 22.65
CA ILE A 141 -17.67 0.32 21.39
C ILE A 141 -18.26 1.70 21.17
N PHE A 142 -17.40 2.68 20.98
CA PHE A 142 -17.72 4.06 20.68
C PHE A 142 -17.29 4.43 19.27
N TYR A 143 -17.88 5.49 18.75
CA TYR A 143 -17.63 6.07 17.44
C TYR A 143 -17.45 7.57 17.55
N THR A 144 -16.55 8.12 16.73
CA THR A 144 -16.37 9.57 16.53
C THR A 144 -15.88 9.86 15.12
N THR A 145 -15.98 11.12 14.70
CA THR A 145 -15.50 11.59 13.40
C THR A 145 -14.48 12.72 13.56
N TYR A 146 -13.51 12.76 12.66
CA TYR A 146 -12.54 13.85 12.58
C TYR A 146 -13.03 14.92 11.61
N ASP A 147 -13.25 16.14 12.12
CA ASP A 147 -13.52 17.31 11.28
C ASP A 147 -12.21 17.94 10.80
N SER A 148 -11.94 17.81 9.51
CA SER A 148 -10.74 18.35 8.87
C SER A 148 -10.71 19.89 8.82
N ALA A 149 -11.86 20.57 8.93
CA ALA A 149 -11.93 22.02 8.89
C ALA A 149 -11.53 22.64 10.24
N SER A 150 -12.03 22.07 11.34
CA SER A 150 -11.69 22.50 12.70
C SER A 150 -10.44 21.80 13.25
N GLN A 151 -9.97 20.73 12.58
CA GLN A 151 -8.87 19.86 13.03
C GLN A 151 -9.12 19.25 14.42
N THR A 152 -10.35 18.87 14.69
CA THR A 152 -10.77 18.27 15.95
C THR A 152 -11.63 17.03 15.73
N TRP A 153 -11.64 16.14 16.71
CA TRP A 153 -12.60 15.05 16.80
C TRP A 153 -13.95 15.58 17.29
N ASP A 154 -15.03 14.99 16.82
CA ASP A 154 -16.36 15.19 17.39
C ASP A 154 -16.50 14.51 18.75
N ASP A 155 -17.60 14.77 19.46
CA ASP A 155 -17.90 14.08 20.70
C ASP A 155 -18.20 12.61 20.43
N GLN A 156 -17.64 11.72 21.25
CA GLN A 156 -17.82 10.27 21.12
C GLN A 156 -19.28 9.84 21.32
N GLN A 157 -19.72 8.85 20.57
CA GLN A 157 -21.05 8.26 20.64
C GLN A 157 -20.95 6.76 20.93
N ASN A 158 -21.66 6.30 21.97
CA ASN A 158 -21.80 4.87 22.24
C ASN A 158 -22.69 4.22 21.17
N LEU A 159 -22.24 3.11 20.55
CA LEU A 159 -22.99 2.44 19.47
C LEU A 159 -24.28 1.75 19.99
N GLY A 160 -24.39 1.52 21.30
CA GLY A 160 -25.57 0.94 21.93
C GLY A 160 -25.87 -0.50 21.52
N TYR A 161 -27.00 -0.99 22.01
CA TYR A 161 -27.48 -2.32 21.66
C TYR A 161 -27.94 -2.38 20.19
N PRO A 162 -27.68 -3.45 19.43
CA PRO A 162 -27.16 -4.75 19.87
C PRO A 162 -25.62 -4.91 19.78
N ILE A 163 -24.87 -3.86 19.46
CA ILE A 163 -23.41 -3.92 19.42
C ILE A 163 -22.87 -4.01 20.84
N ASN A 164 -23.23 -3.05 21.68
CA ASN A 164 -22.84 -3.02 23.07
C ASN A 164 -23.87 -3.71 23.97
N THR A 165 -23.38 -4.35 25.04
CA THR A 165 -24.16 -5.08 26.05
C THR A 165 -23.70 -4.74 27.46
N THR A 166 -24.15 -5.49 28.44
CA THR A 166 -23.68 -5.39 29.84
C THR A 166 -22.32 -6.07 30.08
N ASP A 167 -21.77 -6.72 29.08
CA ASP A 167 -20.47 -7.39 29.11
C ASP A 167 -19.41 -6.54 28.36
N ASP A 168 -18.18 -7.06 28.25
CA ASP A 168 -17.13 -6.42 27.47
C ASP A 168 -17.39 -6.59 25.96
N ASP A 169 -17.46 -5.47 25.25
CA ASP A 169 -17.58 -5.41 23.79
C ASP A 169 -16.41 -4.61 23.19
N ARG A 170 -15.58 -5.23 22.33
CA ARG A 170 -14.32 -4.66 21.84
C ARG A 170 -14.02 -5.03 20.39
N PHE A 171 -12.97 -4.44 19.82
CA PHE A 171 -12.42 -4.81 18.51
C PHE A 171 -13.43 -4.72 17.38
N TYR A 172 -14.07 -3.57 17.26
CA TYR A 172 -15.02 -3.36 16.20
C TYR A 172 -14.33 -3.05 14.87
N TYR A 173 -14.64 -3.82 13.84
CA TYR A 173 -14.14 -3.66 12.49
C TYR A 173 -15.29 -3.68 11.49
N ILE A 174 -15.28 -2.78 10.53
CA ILE A 174 -16.24 -2.78 9.43
C ILE A 174 -15.56 -3.41 8.21
N SER A 175 -16.28 -4.30 7.52
CA SER A 175 -15.82 -4.85 6.24
C SER A 175 -15.62 -3.73 5.21
N VAL A 176 -14.71 -3.95 4.26
CA VAL A 176 -14.34 -2.93 3.26
C VAL A 176 -15.54 -2.48 2.43
N ASP A 177 -16.51 -3.38 2.19
CA ASP A 177 -17.76 -3.06 1.50
C ASP A 177 -18.82 -2.37 2.40
N GLY A 178 -18.50 -2.20 3.69
CA GLY A 178 -19.42 -1.59 4.65
C GLY A 178 -20.66 -2.42 4.98
N GLU A 179 -20.77 -3.66 4.51
CA GLU A 179 -21.96 -4.49 4.71
C GLU A 179 -22.01 -5.14 6.09
N TRP A 180 -20.84 -5.37 6.70
CA TRP A 180 -20.72 -6.09 7.96
C TRP A 180 -19.79 -5.42 8.94
N GLY A 181 -20.25 -5.31 10.20
CA GLY A 181 -19.42 -5.03 11.35
C GLY A 181 -19.07 -6.33 12.08
N TYR A 182 -17.82 -6.46 12.51
CA TYR A 182 -17.32 -7.58 13.31
C TYR A 182 -16.78 -7.05 14.61
N PHE A 183 -17.06 -7.72 15.70
CA PHE A 183 -16.57 -7.33 17.03
C PHE A 183 -16.47 -8.52 17.95
N SER A 184 -15.69 -8.38 19.00
CA SER A 184 -15.52 -9.35 20.06
C SER A 184 -16.41 -9.00 21.24
N SER A 185 -17.15 -9.96 21.78
CA SER A 185 -18.07 -9.75 22.91
C SER A 185 -18.04 -10.93 23.85
N ALA A 186 -18.14 -10.65 25.15
CA ALA A 186 -18.27 -11.66 26.20
C ALA A 186 -19.72 -12.14 26.44
N ARG A 187 -20.69 -11.57 25.70
CA ARG A 187 -22.12 -11.91 25.84
C ARG A 187 -22.38 -13.42 25.67
N GLY A 188 -23.08 -14.02 26.61
CA GLY A 188 -23.57 -15.40 26.50
C GLY A 188 -22.53 -16.51 26.56
N SER A 189 -21.24 -16.20 26.66
CA SER A 189 -20.15 -17.20 26.66
C SER A 189 -19.75 -17.66 28.07
N GLY A 190 -20.24 -17.04 29.15
CA GLY A 190 -19.86 -17.33 30.54
C GLY A 190 -18.37 -17.09 30.81
N GLU A 191 -18.06 -16.63 32.03
CA GLU A 191 -16.73 -16.39 32.59
C GLU A 191 -15.58 -16.09 31.61
N ASN A 192 -15.46 -14.79 31.18
CA ASN A 192 -14.30 -14.23 30.48
C ASN A 192 -13.94 -14.79 29.08
N LEU A 193 -14.84 -15.51 28.44
CA LEU A 193 -14.67 -15.97 27.06
C LEU A 193 -15.27 -14.94 26.11
N HIS A 194 -14.54 -14.60 25.06
CA HIS A 194 -15.01 -13.70 24.02
C HIS A 194 -15.24 -14.48 22.72
N ASP A 195 -16.40 -14.27 22.13
CA ASP A 195 -16.74 -14.77 20.79
C ASP A 195 -16.70 -13.62 19.77
N ILE A 196 -16.53 -13.96 18.49
CA ILE A 196 -16.61 -12.99 17.40
C ILE A 196 -18.05 -12.95 16.88
N TYR A 197 -18.63 -11.76 16.95
CA TYR A 197 -19.97 -11.47 16.46
C TYR A 197 -19.93 -10.70 15.15
N ARG A 198 -20.97 -10.86 14.35
CA ARG A 198 -21.18 -10.16 13.09
C ARG A 198 -22.53 -9.49 13.09
N ILE A 199 -22.57 -8.23 12.69
CA ILE A 199 -23.78 -7.44 12.58
C ILE A 199 -23.80 -6.64 11.27
N LYS A 200 -24.99 -6.35 10.75
CA LYS A 200 -25.11 -5.31 9.73
C LYS A 200 -25.00 -3.95 10.41
N PRO A 201 -24.08 -3.07 9.94
CA PRO A 201 -23.98 -1.71 10.46
C PRO A 201 -25.34 -1.04 10.44
N GLY A 202 -25.69 -0.35 11.52
CA GLY A 202 -26.97 0.35 11.65
C GLY A 202 -26.94 1.73 11.00
N THR A 203 -28.07 2.46 11.13
CA THR A 203 -28.21 3.84 10.64
C THR A 203 -27.30 4.86 11.38
N PHE A 204 -26.69 4.49 12.49
CA PHE A 204 -25.75 5.32 13.25
C PHE A 204 -24.38 5.42 12.58
N GLU A 205 -23.99 4.37 11.89
CA GLU A 205 -22.79 4.32 11.09
C GLU A 205 -23.14 4.91 9.72
N ARG A 206 -23.22 6.22 9.65
CA ARG A 206 -23.21 6.91 8.36
C ARG A 206 -21.82 6.72 7.79
N LEU A 207 -21.62 5.57 7.13
CA LEU A 207 -20.44 5.33 6.33
C LEU A 207 -20.25 6.55 5.44
N ASN A 208 -19.17 7.28 5.64
CA ASN A 208 -18.79 8.30 4.70
C ASN A 208 -18.72 7.63 3.32
N SER A 209 -19.10 8.37 2.30
CA SER A 209 -19.15 7.86 0.94
C SER A 209 -17.84 7.18 0.56
N LEU A 210 -17.91 5.92 0.22
CA LEU A 210 -16.76 5.08 -0.16
C LEU A 210 -17.03 4.44 -1.51
N VAL A 211 -15.99 4.33 -2.32
CA VAL A 211 -16.05 3.58 -3.58
C VAL A 211 -15.10 2.40 -3.49
N LEU A 212 -15.65 1.21 -3.65
CA LEU A 212 -14.89 -0.03 -3.70
C LEU A 212 -14.51 -0.31 -5.15
N LEU A 213 -13.21 -0.23 -5.45
CA LEU A 213 -12.66 -0.67 -6.71
C LEU A 213 -12.37 -2.17 -6.62
N ILE A 214 -13.03 -2.95 -7.47
CA ILE A 214 -12.76 -4.37 -7.70
C ILE A 214 -12.08 -4.45 -9.05
N GLY A 215 -10.76 -4.59 -9.06
CA GLY A 215 -9.98 -4.76 -10.28
C GLY A 215 -9.74 -6.23 -10.56
N THR A 216 -9.98 -6.67 -11.79
CA THR A 216 -9.68 -8.06 -12.20
C THR A 216 -8.68 -8.05 -13.35
N ILE A 217 -7.56 -8.73 -13.16
CA ILE A 217 -6.46 -8.77 -14.13
C ILE A 217 -6.54 -10.06 -14.94
N TYR A 218 -6.46 -9.92 -16.27
CA TYR A 218 -6.46 -11.03 -17.20
C TYR A 218 -5.22 -10.99 -18.10
N ILE A 219 -4.60 -12.14 -18.29
CA ILE A 219 -3.57 -12.35 -19.32
C ILE A 219 -4.12 -13.38 -20.31
N ASP A 220 -4.29 -12.99 -21.58
CA ASP A 220 -4.92 -13.82 -22.64
C ASP A 220 -6.26 -14.44 -22.18
N ASP A 221 -7.14 -13.61 -21.59
CA ASP A 221 -8.44 -13.98 -21.03
C ASP A 221 -8.40 -14.96 -19.82
N VAL A 222 -7.24 -15.21 -19.26
CA VAL A 222 -7.07 -16.02 -18.05
C VAL A 222 -6.87 -15.11 -16.85
N PRO A 223 -7.64 -15.23 -15.76
CA PRO A 223 -7.38 -14.50 -14.52
C PRO A 223 -5.94 -14.74 -14.05
N SER A 224 -5.23 -13.69 -13.70
CA SER A 224 -3.78 -13.79 -13.45
C SER A 224 -3.32 -12.86 -12.34
N SER A 225 -2.23 -13.25 -11.67
CA SER A 225 -1.58 -12.42 -10.68
C SER A 225 -0.75 -11.31 -11.35
N ALA A 226 -0.89 -10.09 -10.85
CA ALA A 226 -0.04 -8.97 -11.20
C ALA A 226 -0.02 -7.94 -10.06
N ILE A 227 0.93 -7.02 -10.10
CA ILE A 227 1.02 -5.93 -9.12
C ILE A 227 0.17 -4.76 -9.63
N ALA A 228 -0.80 -4.33 -8.82
CA ALA A 228 -1.58 -3.12 -9.03
C ALA A 228 -1.12 -2.03 -8.06
N LYS A 229 -0.66 -0.90 -8.60
CA LYS A 229 -0.26 0.26 -7.82
C LYS A 229 -1.26 1.39 -8.04
N ILE A 230 -1.89 1.83 -6.96
CA ILE A 230 -2.93 2.85 -6.97
C ILE A 230 -2.32 4.17 -6.48
N MET A 231 -2.53 5.23 -7.24
CA MET A 231 -1.98 6.56 -6.96
C MET A 231 -3.07 7.61 -7.03
N ALA A 232 -3.00 8.61 -6.14
CA ALA A 232 -3.90 9.76 -6.17
C ALA A 232 -3.47 10.76 -7.24
N GLU A 233 -4.41 11.24 -8.06
CA GLU A 233 -4.18 12.39 -8.93
C GLU A 233 -4.68 13.68 -8.26
N PRO A 234 -4.05 14.85 -8.49
CA PRO A 234 -2.85 15.07 -9.33
C PRO A 234 -1.51 14.94 -8.59
N THR A 235 -1.49 14.52 -7.34
CA THR A 235 -0.27 14.53 -6.50
C THR A 235 0.72 13.42 -6.88
N GLY A 236 0.22 12.30 -7.46
CA GLY A 236 1.01 11.11 -7.74
C GLY A 236 1.37 10.30 -6.49
N ASP A 237 0.79 10.63 -5.33
CA ASP A 237 1.03 9.90 -4.09
C ASP A 237 0.56 8.46 -4.22
N VAL A 238 1.43 7.52 -3.85
CA VAL A 238 1.09 6.09 -3.84
C VAL A 238 0.22 5.79 -2.64
N LEU A 239 -1.01 5.39 -2.91
CA LEU A 239 -1.99 5.01 -1.89
C LEU A 239 -1.86 3.53 -1.51
N ALA A 240 -1.65 2.66 -2.51
CA ALA A 240 -1.51 1.23 -2.29
C ALA A 240 -0.65 0.57 -3.37
N THR A 241 -0.03 -0.55 -3.00
CA THR A 241 0.57 -1.53 -3.91
C THR A 241 0.00 -2.89 -3.52
N LEU A 242 -0.76 -3.49 -4.41
CA LEU A 242 -1.51 -4.73 -4.20
C LEU A 242 -1.04 -5.78 -5.18
N VAL A 243 -1.12 -7.05 -4.77
CA VAL A 243 -0.95 -8.18 -5.66
C VAL A 243 -2.33 -8.79 -5.87
N SER A 244 -2.75 -8.96 -7.13
CA SER A 244 -4.03 -9.61 -7.41
C SER A 244 -3.96 -11.12 -7.09
N ASP A 245 -5.09 -11.68 -6.72
CA ASP A 245 -5.23 -13.11 -6.47
C ASP A 245 -4.85 -13.93 -7.72
N SER A 246 -4.06 -14.99 -7.54
CA SER A 246 -3.53 -15.78 -8.66
C SER A 246 -4.58 -16.69 -9.34
N ILE A 247 -5.75 -16.89 -8.71
CA ILE A 247 -6.82 -17.75 -9.22
C ILE A 247 -7.92 -16.89 -9.84
N THR A 248 -8.34 -15.83 -9.16
CA THR A 248 -9.43 -14.95 -9.60
C THR A 248 -8.95 -13.75 -10.38
N GLY A 249 -7.65 -13.38 -10.29
CA GLY A 249 -7.08 -12.16 -10.85
C GLY A 249 -7.52 -10.88 -10.12
N GLU A 250 -8.27 -11.00 -9.03
CA GLU A 250 -8.90 -9.88 -8.35
C GLU A 250 -7.96 -9.18 -7.38
N PHE A 251 -8.09 -7.86 -7.32
CA PHE A 251 -7.65 -7.04 -6.20
C PHE A 251 -8.76 -6.07 -5.81
N ILE A 252 -8.80 -5.69 -4.55
CA ILE A 252 -9.83 -4.80 -4.01
C ILE A 252 -9.14 -3.64 -3.29
N TYR A 253 -9.62 -2.41 -3.56
CA TYR A 253 -9.15 -1.23 -2.86
C TYR A 253 -10.26 -0.19 -2.67
N SER A 254 -10.21 0.52 -1.53
CA SER A 254 -11.17 1.56 -1.20
C SER A 254 -10.70 2.92 -1.72
N LEU A 255 -11.53 3.56 -2.53
CA LEU A 255 -11.27 4.87 -3.13
C LEU A 255 -12.21 5.93 -2.52
N LEU A 256 -11.72 7.14 -2.37
CA LEU A 256 -12.58 8.28 -2.00
C LEU A 256 -13.34 8.78 -3.23
N PRO A 257 -14.64 9.11 -3.10
CA PRO A 257 -15.43 9.60 -4.22
C PRO A 257 -15.02 10.99 -4.70
N GLY A 258 -15.38 11.32 -5.95
CA GLY A 258 -15.11 12.61 -6.56
C GLY A 258 -13.65 12.87 -6.91
N ARG A 259 -12.86 11.82 -7.15
CA ARG A 259 -11.42 11.92 -7.47
C ARG A 259 -11.07 11.04 -8.66
N GLU A 260 -9.98 11.38 -9.31
CA GLU A 260 -9.32 10.55 -10.31
C GLU A 260 -8.13 9.81 -9.68
N TYR A 261 -7.96 8.56 -10.07
CA TYR A 261 -6.87 7.70 -9.62
C TYR A 261 -6.12 7.13 -10.82
N LYS A 262 -4.82 7.10 -10.70
CA LYS A 262 -3.92 6.43 -11.65
C LYS A 262 -3.61 5.04 -11.12
N ILE A 263 -3.87 4.01 -11.95
CA ILE A 263 -3.55 2.63 -11.65
C ILE A 263 -2.45 2.17 -12.58
N SER A 264 -1.33 1.77 -12.01
CA SER A 264 -0.23 1.17 -12.74
C SER A 264 -0.16 -0.31 -12.45
N LEU A 265 -0.24 -1.11 -13.51
CA LEU A 265 -0.27 -2.56 -13.47
C LEU A 265 1.04 -3.13 -14.00
N LEU A 266 1.60 -4.09 -13.27
CA LEU A 266 2.83 -4.79 -13.61
C LEU A 266 2.53 -6.30 -13.64
N ALA A 267 2.46 -6.87 -14.82
CA ALA A 267 2.35 -8.31 -15.03
C ALA A 267 3.67 -8.84 -15.61
N ASP A 268 4.07 -10.05 -15.19
CA ASP A 268 5.32 -10.67 -15.65
C ASP A 268 5.31 -10.85 -17.18
N GLY A 269 6.41 -10.41 -17.80
CA GLY A 269 6.56 -10.48 -19.27
C GLY A 269 5.86 -9.37 -20.05
N PHE A 270 5.21 -8.40 -19.38
CA PHE A 270 4.53 -7.28 -20.03
C PHE A 270 5.10 -5.93 -19.61
N PRO A 271 5.04 -4.91 -20.50
CA PRO A 271 5.36 -3.55 -20.08
C PRO A 271 4.31 -3.04 -19.08
N PRO A 272 4.68 -2.09 -18.20
CA PRO A 272 3.74 -1.48 -17.28
C PRO A 272 2.54 -0.88 -18.02
N LYS A 273 1.34 -1.24 -17.61
CA LYS A 273 0.09 -0.69 -18.13
C LYS A 273 -0.43 0.37 -17.16
N ILE A 274 -0.78 1.54 -17.69
CA ILE A 274 -1.32 2.63 -16.88
C ILE A 274 -2.75 2.89 -17.35
N GLU A 275 -3.67 2.90 -16.38
CA GLU A 275 -5.06 3.28 -16.60
C GLU A 275 -5.49 4.32 -15.56
N TYR A 276 -6.50 5.12 -15.90
CA TYR A 276 -7.09 6.13 -15.03
C TYR A 276 -8.51 5.72 -14.70
N VAL A 277 -8.85 5.80 -13.43
CA VAL A 277 -10.20 5.52 -12.93
C VAL A 277 -10.76 6.79 -12.32
N GLU A 278 -11.77 7.34 -12.98
CA GLU A 278 -12.54 8.46 -12.45
C GLU A 278 -13.62 7.91 -11.51
N VAL A 279 -13.59 8.34 -10.26
CA VAL A 279 -14.54 7.94 -9.24
C VAL A 279 -15.59 9.03 -9.09
N PRO A 280 -16.87 8.74 -9.41
CA PRO A 280 -17.91 9.74 -9.33
C PRO A 280 -18.14 10.22 -7.89
N PRO A 281 -18.61 11.45 -7.70
CA PRO A 281 -19.04 11.89 -6.37
C PRO A 281 -20.28 11.11 -5.95
N ILE A 282 -20.28 10.58 -4.74
CA ILE A 282 -21.44 9.96 -4.10
C ILE A 282 -21.72 10.65 -2.78
N ASN A 283 -22.97 10.82 -2.42
CA ASN A 283 -23.37 11.58 -1.23
C ASN A 283 -23.40 10.71 0.03
N GLN A 284 -23.68 9.42 -0.11
CA GLN A 284 -23.78 8.47 1.01
C GLN A 284 -23.64 7.01 0.52
N GLY A 285 -23.08 6.15 1.36
CA GLY A 285 -23.03 4.71 1.17
C GLY A 285 -21.79 4.23 0.41
N VAL A 286 -21.80 2.97 0.03
CA VAL A 286 -20.72 2.29 -0.69
C VAL A 286 -21.13 2.06 -2.15
N MET A 287 -20.31 2.54 -3.09
CA MET A 287 -20.42 2.24 -4.51
C MET A 287 -19.38 1.20 -4.88
N ARG A 288 -19.72 0.27 -5.76
CA ARG A 288 -18.77 -0.69 -6.35
C ARG A 288 -18.45 -0.28 -7.79
N ILE A 289 -17.17 -0.24 -8.12
CA ILE A 289 -16.67 -0.09 -9.49
C ILE A 289 -15.91 -1.37 -9.82
N GLU A 290 -16.43 -2.13 -10.77
CA GLU A 290 -15.76 -3.30 -11.31
C GLU A 290 -14.97 -2.87 -12.55
N HIS A 291 -13.69 -3.17 -12.59
CA HIS A 291 -12.82 -2.80 -13.69
C HIS A 291 -11.95 -3.98 -14.12
N ARG A 292 -12.01 -4.29 -15.42
CA ARG A 292 -11.23 -5.37 -16.02
C ARG A 292 -9.98 -4.80 -16.67
N PHE A 293 -8.85 -5.40 -16.37
CA PHE A 293 -7.54 -5.04 -16.92
C PHE A 293 -6.98 -6.20 -17.75
N ASP A 294 -6.86 -5.99 -19.06
CA ASP A 294 -6.45 -7.04 -19.98
C ASP A 294 -5.01 -6.85 -20.49
N PHE A 295 -4.25 -7.94 -20.47
CA PHE A 295 -2.95 -8.07 -21.13
C PHE A 295 -3.06 -9.15 -22.20
N TYR A 296 -2.52 -8.90 -23.41
CA TYR A 296 -2.58 -9.85 -24.52
C TYR A 296 -1.19 -10.14 -25.08
N THR A 297 -0.77 -11.41 -24.98
CA THR A 297 0.51 -11.91 -25.48
C THR A 297 0.61 -11.71 -27.00
N LYS A 298 -0.45 -11.97 -27.76
CA LYS A 298 -0.46 -11.81 -29.24
C LYS A 298 -0.25 -10.36 -29.68
N GLY A 299 -0.82 -9.38 -28.97
CA GLY A 299 -0.59 -7.97 -29.26
C GLY A 299 0.83 -7.52 -28.91
N TYR A 300 1.37 -8.07 -27.84
CA TYR A 300 2.72 -7.79 -27.38
C TYR A 300 3.77 -8.46 -28.28
N LEU A 301 3.59 -9.73 -28.63
CA LEU A 301 4.44 -10.46 -29.58
C LEU A 301 4.36 -9.83 -30.98
N ALA A 302 3.16 -9.44 -31.45
CA ALA A 302 3.02 -8.75 -32.73
C ALA A 302 3.66 -7.35 -32.74
N ALA A 303 3.64 -6.64 -31.62
CA ALA A 303 4.36 -5.37 -31.48
C ALA A 303 5.89 -5.55 -31.37
N ASN A 304 6.34 -6.74 -30.90
CA ASN A 304 7.75 -7.13 -30.83
C ASN A 304 8.17 -8.04 -32.00
N ASP A 305 7.22 -8.71 -32.67
CA ASP A 305 7.43 -9.62 -33.80
C ASP A 305 7.28 -8.91 -35.16
N THR A 306 7.45 -7.59 -35.18
CA THR A 306 7.63 -6.85 -36.43
C THR A 306 8.93 -7.23 -37.17
N ASN A 307 9.61 -8.29 -36.72
CA ASN A 307 10.78 -8.83 -37.43
C ASN A 307 10.46 -9.90 -38.50
N GLY A 308 9.21 -10.37 -38.62
CA GLY A 308 8.86 -11.44 -39.56
C GLY A 308 8.20 -10.99 -40.89
N ASN A 309 7.41 -9.92 -40.85
CA ASN A 309 6.68 -9.45 -42.07
C ASN A 309 7.15 -8.09 -42.59
N LEU A 310 7.94 -7.35 -41.84
CA LEU A 310 8.57 -6.11 -42.32
C LEU A 310 9.78 -6.36 -43.24
N GLN A 311 10.36 -7.57 -43.21
CA GLN A 311 11.49 -7.91 -44.07
C GLN A 311 11.09 -7.94 -45.54
N ASP A 312 9.82 -8.29 -45.87
CA ASP A 312 9.29 -8.28 -47.23
C ASP A 312 8.81 -6.90 -47.69
N GLU A 313 8.45 -6.00 -46.82
CA GLU A 313 8.14 -4.61 -47.16
C GLU A 313 9.36 -3.68 -47.06
N LEU A 314 10.32 -3.94 -46.15
CA LEU A 314 11.58 -3.21 -46.06
C LEU A 314 12.54 -3.50 -47.23
N ASN A 315 12.44 -4.64 -47.88
CA ASN A 315 13.13 -4.93 -49.12
C ASN A 315 12.60 -4.13 -50.34
N LYS A 316 11.53 -3.34 -50.17
CA LYS A 316 10.94 -2.44 -51.20
C LYS A 316 11.24 -0.97 -50.98
N LEU A 317 11.87 -0.61 -49.85
CA LEU A 317 12.29 0.76 -49.58
C LEU A 317 13.80 0.71 -49.30
N GLU A 318 14.58 1.21 -50.25
CA GLU A 318 16.00 1.53 -50.00
C GLU A 318 16.04 2.62 -48.92
N VAL A 319 16.23 2.22 -47.65
CA VAL A 319 16.49 3.12 -46.55
C VAL A 319 17.98 3.04 -46.20
N ASP A 320 18.59 4.20 -46.31
CA ASP A 320 19.96 4.50 -45.94
C ASP A 320 20.32 3.93 -44.58
N SER A 321 21.35 3.10 -44.56
CA SER A 321 21.75 2.24 -43.41
C SER A 321 22.53 2.97 -42.31
N SER A 322 22.30 4.29 -42.10
CA SER A 322 23.07 5.10 -41.18
C SER A 322 22.42 5.35 -39.80
N ASP A 323 21.20 4.85 -39.50
CA ASP A 323 20.46 5.23 -38.29
C ASP A 323 20.04 4.06 -37.37
N GLN A 324 20.89 3.01 -37.26
CA GLN A 324 20.75 1.98 -36.23
C GLN A 324 21.51 2.32 -34.93
N MET A 325 21.46 3.54 -34.46
CA MET A 325 22.00 3.89 -33.14
C MET A 325 20.98 3.65 -32.05
N GLY A 326 21.23 2.64 -31.17
CA GLY A 326 20.57 2.52 -29.87
C GLY A 326 20.04 1.16 -29.45
N VAL A 327 19.91 0.17 -30.34
CA VAL A 327 19.42 -1.18 -29.94
C VAL A 327 20.57 -2.19 -30.04
N CYS A 328 20.81 -2.91 -28.95
CA CYS A 328 21.70 -4.07 -28.92
C CYS A 328 20.89 -5.33 -29.22
N PRO A 329 21.39 -6.27 -30.04
CA PRO A 329 20.73 -7.55 -30.30
C PRO A 329 20.96 -8.54 -29.16
N VAL A 330 20.56 -8.14 -27.94
CA VAL A 330 20.72 -8.94 -26.72
C VAL A 330 19.39 -9.03 -26.04
N GLU A 331 19.01 -10.25 -25.66
CA GLU A 331 17.82 -10.50 -24.86
C GLU A 331 17.94 -9.83 -23.49
N PRO A 332 16.96 -9.07 -23.01
CA PRO A 332 17.03 -8.36 -21.73
C PRO A 332 17.23 -9.25 -20.51
N GLU A 333 16.88 -10.53 -20.62
CA GLU A 333 16.96 -11.52 -19.53
C GLU A 333 18.37 -12.16 -19.37
N ARG A 334 19.25 -11.90 -20.30
CA ARG A 334 20.62 -12.44 -20.25
C ARG A 334 21.39 -11.85 -19.07
N GLU A 335 22.16 -12.69 -18.37
CA GLU A 335 22.88 -12.28 -17.17
C GLU A 335 24.17 -11.49 -17.47
N GLU A 336 24.86 -11.79 -18.59
CA GLU A 336 26.14 -11.15 -18.88
C GLU A 336 26.31 -10.91 -20.39
N LEU A 337 26.92 -9.78 -20.77
CA LEU A 337 27.24 -9.44 -22.14
C LEU A 337 28.55 -10.14 -22.58
N THR A 338 28.61 -10.55 -23.83
CA THR A 338 29.83 -11.09 -24.40
C THR A 338 30.88 -10.00 -24.63
N PRO A 339 32.19 -10.35 -24.72
CA PRO A 339 33.24 -9.39 -25.04
C PRO A 339 32.98 -8.62 -26.36
N GLU A 340 32.38 -9.27 -27.33
CA GLU A 340 32.05 -8.66 -28.65
C GLU A 340 30.92 -7.64 -28.51
N GLU A 341 29.90 -7.93 -27.73
CA GLU A 341 28.80 -7.03 -27.45
C GLU A 341 29.29 -5.79 -26.68
N ILE A 342 30.14 -5.98 -25.66
CA ILE A 342 30.77 -4.89 -24.92
C ILE A 342 31.65 -4.04 -25.86
N ALA A 343 32.46 -4.68 -26.71
CA ALA A 343 33.30 -3.98 -27.68
C ALA A 343 32.47 -3.19 -28.71
N SER A 344 31.24 -3.62 -28.99
CA SER A 344 30.29 -2.89 -29.85
C SER A 344 29.56 -1.76 -29.15
N GLY A 345 29.83 -1.51 -27.86
CA GLY A 345 29.25 -0.45 -27.06
C GLY A 345 27.93 -0.83 -26.33
N CYS A 346 27.57 -2.12 -26.30
CA CYS A 346 26.38 -2.56 -25.57
C CYS A 346 26.63 -2.55 -24.05
N ALA A 347 25.61 -2.09 -23.30
CA ALA A 347 25.63 -2.11 -21.84
C ALA A 347 24.21 -2.32 -21.26
N PHE A 348 24.12 -2.98 -20.12
CA PHE A 348 22.92 -2.91 -19.30
C PHE A 348 22.81 -1.53 -18.66
N ARG A 349 21.63 -0.94 -18.75
CA ARG A 349 21.32 0.38 -18.21
C ARG A 349 20.03 0.31 -17.39
N VAL A 350 19.95 1.12 -16.36
CA VAL A 350 18.70 1.32 -15.64
C VAL A 350 17.96 2.49 -16.25
N GLN A 351 16.82 2.23 -16.86
CA GLN A 351 15.95 3.26 -17.41
C GLN A 351 14.92 3.63 -16.34
N VAL A 352 14.82 4.93 -16.05
CA VAL A 352 13.96 5.47 -15.00
C VAL A 352 12.79 6.29 -15.53
N GLY A 353 12.63 6.36 -16.83
CA GLY A 353 11.48 7.01 -17.46
C GLY A 353 11.53 6.97 -18.99
N ALA A 354 10.36 7.06 -19.63
CA ALA A 354 10.20 7.18 -21.07
C ALA A 354 8.92 8.00 -21.38
N TYR A 355 9.08 9.19 -21.98
CA TYR A 355 7.97 10.13 -22.15
C TYR A 355 7.98 10.78 -23.53
N ARG A 356 6.80 10.96 -24.14
CA ARG A 356 6.66 11.81 -25.33
C ARG A 356 6.74 13.30 -25.00
N ASN A 357 6.38 13.69 -23.78
CA ASN A 357 6.48 15.05 -23.26
C ASN A 357 7.45 15.11 -22.07
N PRO A 358 8.75 15.29 -22.30
CA PRO A 358 9.78 15.14 -21.27
C PRO A 358 9.71 16.17 -20.13
N GLY A 359 9.06 17.31 -20.32
CA GLY A 359 9.00 18.38 -19.30
C GLY A 359 8.17 18.09 -18.04
N LYS A 360 7.50 16.94 -17.97
CA LYS A 360 6.68 16.55 -16.82
C LYS A 360 7.39 15.60 -15.85
N PHE A 361 8.48 14.97 -16.24
CA PHE A 361 9.19 14.01 -15.40
C PHE A 361 10.17 14.73 -14.45
N ARG A 362 10.00 14.50 -13.16
CA ARG A 362 10.90 14.99 -12.11
C ARG A 362 11.80 13.85 -11.66
N TYR A 363 13.09 14.00 -11.81
CA TYR A 363 14.12 12.99 -11.50
C TYR A 363 15.19 13.50 -10.52
N GLU A 364 15.00 14.68 -9.96
CA GLU A 364 15.98 15.34 -9.08
C GLU A 364 16.29 14.48 -7.85
N PHE A 365 15.33 13.71 -7.38
CA PHE A 365 15.48 12.80 -6.24
C PHE A 365 16.39 11.59 -6.52
N LEU A 366 16.65 11.29 -7.80
CA LEU A 366 17.56 10.20 -8.21
C LEU A 366 19.03 10.64 -8.26
N ARG A 367 19.32 11.93 -8.13
CA ARG A 367 20.70 12.46 -8.23
C ARG A 367 21.65 11.92 -7.17
N GLU A 368 21.13 11.54 -6.01
CA GLU A 368 21.94 10.87 -4.96
C GLU A 368 22.42 9.47 -5.37
N LEU A 369 21.73 8.84 -6.33
CA LEU A 369 22.07 7.51 -6.85
C LEU A 369 22.98 7.57 -8.09
N GLY A 370 23.12 8.74 -8.70
CA GLY A 370 23.96 8.97 -9.87
C GLY A 370 23.38 10.01 -10.83
N GLU A 371 24.11 10.30 -11.89
CA GLU A 371 23.67 11.19 -12.96
C GLU A 371 22.53 10.52 -13.76
N VAL A 372 21.53 11.33 -14.19
CA VAL A 372 20.47 10.89 -15.08
C VAL A 372 20.71 11.48 -16.45
N GLU A 373 20.97 10.62 -17.44
CA GLU A 373 21.10 10.99 -18.84
C GLU A 373 19.72 11.06 -19.50
N ILE A 374 19.50 12.12 -20.27
CA ILE A 374 18.23 12.36 -21.00
C ILE A 374 18.52 12.25 -22.46
N LYS A 375 17.91 11.26 -23.13
CA LYS A 375 18.11 11.02 -24.58
C LYS A 375 16.78 11.01 -25.31
N GLY A 376 16.67 11.82 -26.38
CA GLY A 376 15.59 11.75 -27.35
C GLY A 376 15.88 10.67 -28.39
N TYR A 377 14.86 9.90 -28.77
CA TYR A 377 14.97 8.83 -29.77
C TYR A 377 14.10 9.12 -30.99
N PRO A 378 14.40 8.49 -32.16
CA PRO A 378 13.62 8.69 -33.40
C PRO A 378 12.16 8.32 -33.29
N ASP A 379 11.77 7.48 -32.31
CA ASP A 379 10.39 7.12 -32.00
C ASP A 379 9.57 8.25 -31.33
N GLY A 380 10.20 9.43 -31.13
CA GLY A 380 9.59 10.58 -30.49
C GLY A 380 9.50 10.45 -28.97
N ILE A 381 10.14 9.45 -28.38
CA ILE A 381 10.16 9.22 -26.92
C ILE A 381 11.49 9.68 -26.36
N THR A 382 11.42 10.52 -25.32
CA THR A 382 12.59 10.88 -24.52
C THR A 382 12.72 9.89 -23.38
N ARG A 383 13.91 9.26 -23.26
CA ARG A 383 14.22 8.29 -22.21
C ARG A 383 15.19 8.88 -21.20
N TYR A 384 14.97 8.53 -19.95
CA TYR A 384 15.80 8.90 -18.81
C TYR A 384 16.53 7.65 -18.32
N LEU A 385 17.85 7.69 -18.36
CA LEU A 385 18.73 6.55 -18.06
C LEU A 385 19.67 6.94 -16.91
N MET A 386 19.85 6.05 -15.94
CA MET A 386 20.95 6.24 -14.98
C MET A 386 22.30 6.19 -15.71
N GLY A 387 23.22 7.08 -15.35
CA GLY A 387 24.50 7.26 -16.04
C GLY A 387 25.43 6.03 -15.99
N GLN A 388 25.22 5.12 -15.01
CA GLN A 388 26.04 3.91 -14.86
C GLN A 388 25.73 2.89 -15.96
N LYS A 389 26.79 2.21 -16.39
CA LYS A 389 26.79 1.14 -17.40
C LYS A 389 27.29 -0.14 -16.77
N PHE A 390 26.64 -1.24 -17.08
CA PHE A 390 26.97 -2.54 -16.49
C PHE A 390 27.17 -3.57 -17.60
N THR A 391 28.06 -4.52 -17.36
CA THR A 391 28.27 -5.69 -18.22
C THR A 391 27.50 -6.90 -17.72
N LYS A 392 27.04 -6.86 -16.47
CA LYS A 392 26.20 -7.88 -15.83
C LYS A 392 24.85 -7.31 -15.45
N ARG A 393 23.82 -8.10 -15.69
CA ARG A 393 22.44 -7.74 -15.36
C ARG A 393 22.23 -7.62 -13.85
N SER A 394 22.84 -8.53 -13.07
CA SER A 394 22.78 -8.51 -11.60
C SER A 394 23.32 -7.20 -10.99
N GLU A 395 24.35 -6.60 -11.58
CA GLU A 395 24.88 -5.30 -11.13
C GLU A 395 23.90 -4.16 -11.43
N ALA A 396 23.27 -4.17 -12.61
CA ALA A 396 22.23 -3.21 -12.98
C ALA A 396 20.99 -3.36 -12.08
N GLU A 397 20.66 -4.60 -11.67
CA GLU A 397 19.55 -4.89 -10.78
C GLU A 397 19.72 -4.24 -9.40
N VAL A 398 20.95 -4.22 -8.87
CA VAL A 398 21.25 -3.52 -7.59
C VAL A 398 20.95 -2.01 -7.71
N LEU A 399 21.29 -1.37 -8.83
CA LEU A 399 20.97 0.04 -9.05
C LEU A 399 19.48 0.24 -9.27
N ARG A 400 18.82 -0.65 -10.04
CA ARG A 400 17.37 -0.61 -10.24
C ARG A 400 16.62 -0.64 -8.91
N GLN A 401 17.00 -1.55 -8.00
CA GLN A 401 16.40 -1.64 -6.67
C GLN A 401 16.61 -0.36 -5.85
N LYS A 402 17.78 0.27 -5.93
CA LYS A 402 18.01 1.57 -5.29
C LYS A 402 17.11 2.67 -5.87
N CYS A 403 16.90 2.71 -7.17
CA CYS A 403 15.98 3.64 -7.81
C CYS A 403 14.53 3.40 -7.36
N VAL A 404 14.12 2.14 -7.23
CA VAL A 404 12.79 1.77 -6.70
C VAL A 404 12.64 2.23 -5.25
N LEU A 405 13.63 1.99 -4.40
CA LEU A 405 13.61 2.43 -2.99
C LEU A 405 13.61 3.96 -2.85
N ALA A 406 14.23 4.67 -3.78
CA ALA A 406 14.21 6.13 -3.83
C ALA A 406 12.88 6.70 -4.38
N GLY A 407 11.94 5.84 -4.78
CA GLY A 407 10.62 6.25 -5.27
C GLY A 407 10.40 6.11 -6.77
N GLN A 408 11.44 5.72 -7.54
CA GLN A 408 11.32 5.44 -8.98
C GLN A 408 11.01 3.96 -9.21
N TRP A 409 9.84 3.56 -8.81
CA TRP A 409 9.37 2.18 -8.77
C TRP A 409 9.19 1.53 -10.16
N ASP A 410 9.03 2.33 -11.22
CA ASP A 410 8.94 1.90 -12.62
C ASP A 410 10.30 1.88 -13.32
N ALA A 411 11.41 1.86 -12.55
CA ALA A 411 12.74 1.67 -13.10
C ALA A 411 12.93 0.24 -13.62
N TRP A 412 13.45 0.09 -14.83
CA TRP A 412 13.73 -1.22 -15.43
C TRP A 412 15.09 -1.29 -16.10
N ILE A 413 15.59 -2.52 -16.29
CA ILE A 413 16.84 -2.77 -16.98
C ILE A 413 16.60 -2.85 -18.48
N THR A 414 17.43 -2.17 -19.26
CA THR A 414 17.44 -2.22 -20.71
C THR A 414 18.87 -2.45 -21.21
N VAL A 415 19.01 -3.04 -22.38
CA VAL A 415 20.31 -3.15 -23.05
C VAL A 415 20.36 -2.12 -24.17
N ARG A 416 21.38 -1.28 -24.15
CA ARG A 416 21.54 -0.17 -25.11
C ARG A 416 22.93 -0.12 -25.67
N ARG A 417 23.03 0.27 -26.95
CA ARG A 417 24.29 0.62 -27.61
C ARG A 417 24.49 2.13 -27.46
N GLU A 418 25.73 2.53 -27.22
CA GLU A 418 26.13 3.94 -27.13
C GLU A 418 27.00 4.38 -28.28
#